data_688e399e8e70df06dd30069d2053cfa1
#
_entry.id   688e399e8e70df06dd30069d2053cfa1
#
_cell.length_a   1.000
_cell.length_b   1.000
_cell.length_c   1.000
_cell.angle_alpha   90.00
_cell.angle_beta   90.00
_cell.angle_gamma   90.00
#
_symmetry.space_group_name_H-M   'P 1'
#
loop_
_entity.id
_entity.type
_entity.pdbx_description
1 polymer ?
#
loop_
_entity_poly.entity_id
_entity_poly.type
_entity_poly.pdbx_seq_one_letter_code
_entity_poly.pdbx_strand_id
1 'polypeptide(L)'
;MAQYGKNENKLGGYSTSLLNDDDGAGNTTKVLSDEGLEGYALTLGVTAPVAGGTVFAQANYTDGQTSSDVVVKLTSGSSTPSVNVDADITRWGVAAGYSYPFSKRTYVYTYAAYNEGKADLTAKLAGKPDTSGSLKDKVGEFGLGLVHSF
;
A
#
# COMPACT_ATOMS: atom_id res chain seq x y z
N MET A 1 -3.62 12.15 13.50
CA MET A 1 -3.27 12.80 12.22
C MET A 1 -4.12 12.17 11.13
N ALA A 2 -4.85 12.95 10.37
CA ALA A 2 -5.62 12.48 9.22
C ALA A 2 -4.95 13.03 7.97
N GLN A 3 -4.72 12.17 6.98
CA GLN A 3 -4.18 12.58 5.69
C GLN A 3 -5.15 12.15 4.59
N TYR A 4 -5.51 13.09 3.74
CA TYR A 4 -6.17 12.85 2.47
C TYR A 4 -5.17 13.12 1.36
N GLY A 5 -5.02 12.20 0.44
CA GLY A 5 -4.14 12.36 -0.71
C GLY A 5 -4.80 11.84 -1.97
N LYS A 6 -4.80 12.67 -3.02
CA LYS A 6 -5.09 12.29 -4.38
C LYS A 6 -3.78 12.31 -5.14
N ASN A 7 -3.35 11.18 -5.64
CA ASN A 7 -2.14 11.08 -6.44
C ASN A 7 -2.54 10.86 -7.90
N GLU A 8 -2.60 11.94 -8.67
CA GLU A 8 -3.02 11.91 -10.07
C GLU A 8 -1.93 11.42 -11.03
N ASN A 9 -0.69 11.30 -10.56
CA ASN A 9 0.43 11.01 -11.45
C ASN A 9 1.40 10.03 -10.81
N LYS A 10 1.28 8.75 -11.14
CA LYS A 10 2.31 7.72 -10.99
C LYS A 10 2.34 7.03 -9.62
N LEU A 11 2.04 5.77 -9.64
CA LEU A 11 2.40 4.86 -8.55
C LEU A 11 3.88 5.02 -8.19
N GLY A 12 4.16 5.64 -7.04
CA GLY A 12 5.48 5.63 -6.42
C GLY A 12 6.62 6.27 -7.20
N GLY A 13 6.37 7.14 -8.17
CA GLY A 13 7.45 7.81 -8.91
C GLY A 13 8.19 6.92 -9.92
N TYR A 14 7.73 5.70 -10.15
CA TYR A 14 8.30 4.83 -11.17
C TYR A 14 7.81 5.27 -12.55
N SER A 15 8.74 5.55 -13.46
CA SER A 15 8.38 5.86 -14.84
C SER A 15 7.86 4.60 -15.51
N THR A 16 6.79 4.73 -16.28
CA THR A 16 6.20 3.65 -17.09
C THR A 16 7.19 3.02 -18.10
N SER A 17 8.35 3.63 -18.31
CA SER A 17 9.41 3.12 -19.17
C SER A 17 10.07 1.82 -18.67
N LEU A 18 9.94 1.49 -17.39
CA LEU A 18 10.47 0.23 -16.84
C LEU A 18 9.58 -0.99 -17.11
N LEU A 19 8.36 -0.78 -17.61
CA LEU A 19 7.41 -1.84 -17.93
C LEU A 19 7.16 -1.99 -19.44
N ASN A 20 7.91 -1.27 -20.28
CA ASN A 20 7.98 -1.54 -21.70
C ASN A 20 8.95 -2.69 -21.93
N ASP A 21 8.45 -3.90 -21.90
CA ASP A 21 9.17 -5.05 -22.41
C ASP A 21 8.94 -5.08 -23.94
N ASP A 22 9.95 -4.63 -24.69
CA ASP A 22 10.01 -4.78 -26.13
C ASP A 22 10.70 -6.12 -26.39
N ASP A 23 9.92 -7.14 -26.71
CA ASP A 23 10.42 -8.47 -27.03
C ASP A 23 11.09 -8.58 -28.40
N GLY A 24 11.34 -7.44 -29.04
CA GLY A 24 11.95 -7.38 -30.38
C GLY A 24 11.05 -7.91 -31.50
N ALA A 25 9.85 -8.39 -31.20
CA ALA A 25 8.84 -8.86 -32.15
C ALA A 25 7.75 -7.83 -32.45
N GLY A 26 7.93 -6.60 -31.96
CA GLY A 26 6.96 -5.52 -32.14
C GLY A 26 5.75 -5.57 -31.19
N ASN A 27 5.81 -6.40 -30.16
CA ASN A 27 4.80 -6.44 -29.11
C ASN A 27 5.22 -5.48 -27.98
N THR A 28 4.55 -4.38 -27.84
CA THR A 28 4.71 -3.49 -26.68
C THR A 28 3.61 -3.74 -25.67
N THR A 29 3.96 -4.22 -24.50
CA THR A 29 3.06 -4.29 -23.35
C THR A 29 3.10 -2.93 -22.64
N LYS A 30 2.12 -2.09 -22.88
CA LYS A 30 1.98 -0.83 -22.14
C LYS A 30 1.12 -1.11 -20.92
N VAL A 31 1.76 -1.31 -19.79
CA VAL A 31 1.09 -1.46 -18.50
C VAL A 31 1.06 -0.09 -17.83
N LEU A 32 -0.10 0.40 -17.57
CA LEU A 32 -0.48 1.61 -16.85
C LEU A 32 -0.88 2.82 -17.71
N SER A 33 -2.10 3.24 -17.54
CA SER A 33 -2.55 4.58 -17.91
C SER A 33 -2.04 5.61 -16.90
N ASP A 34 -1.97 6.88 -17.28
CA ASP A 34 -1.49 8.00 -16.45
C ASP A 34 -2.39 8.32 -15.23
N GLU A 35 -3.34 7.50 -14.91
CA GLU A 35 -4.34 7.73 -13.89
C GLU A 35 -3.94 7.10 -12.57
N GLY A 36 -3.90 7.92 -11.52
CA GLY A 36 -3.31 7.58 -10.25
C GLY A 36 -4.25 6.87 -9.27
N LEU A 37 -3.71 6.54 -8.11
CA LEU A 37 -4.46 5.99 -6.98
C LEU A 37 -5.13 7.15 -6.23
N GLU A 38 -6.44 7.06 -6.03
CA GLU A 38 -7.21 8.00 -5.21
C GLU A 38 -7.63 7.31 -3.91
N GLY A 39 -7.46 8.00 -2.79
CA GLY A 39 -7.82 7.40 -1.53
C GLY A 39 -7.58 8.30 -0.33
N TYR A 40 -7.88 7.77 0.84
CA TYR A 40 -7.61 8.44 2.10
C TYR A 40 -6.90 7.51 3.09
N ALA A 41 -6.13 8.12 4.00
CA ALA A 41 -5.49 7.43 5.10
C ALA A 41 -5.77 8.18 6.40
N LEU A 42 -6.17 7.44 7.42
CA LEU A 42 -6.40 7.94 8.76
C LEU A 42 -5.45 7.24 9.71
N THR A 43 -4.73 8.01 10.52
CA THR A 43 -3.89 7.49 11.59
C THR A 43 -4.23 8.20 12.88
N LEU A 44 -4.50 7.43 13.92
CA LEU A 44 -4.72 7.90 15.28
C LEU A 44 -3.68 7.27 16.19
N GLY A 45 -3.07 8.08 17.04
CA GLY A 45 -2.08 7.60 17.99
C GLY A 45 -2.20 8.31 19.33
N VAL A 46 -1.87 7.60 20.39
CA VAL A 46 -1.84 8.11 21.76
C VAL A 46 -0.55 7.67 22.43
N THR A 47 -0.03 8.54 23.28
CA THR A 47 1.09 8.24 24.18
C THR A 47 0.72 8.63 25.59
N ALA A 48 1.13 7.83 26.58
CA ALA A 48 0.89 8.12 27.98
C ALA A 48 2.10 7.71 28.84
N PRO A 49 2.49 8.51 29.85
CA PRO A 49 3.50 8.11 30.79
C PRO A 49 2.91 7.05 31.73
N VAL A 50 3.59 5.92 31.86
CA VAL A 50 3.17 4.79 32.73
C VAL A 50 4.41 4.16 33.36
N ALA A 51 4.41 3.99 34.67
CA ALA A 51 5.45 3.26 35.42
C ALA A 51 6.89 3.69 35.09
N GLY A 52 7.13 4.99 34.95
CA GLY A 52 8.45 5.53 34.64
C GLY A 52 8.88 5.48 33.17
N GLY A 53 8.07 4.88 32.33
CA GLY A 53 8.25 4.85 30.86
C GLY A 53 7.10 5.48 30.13
N THR A 54 7.00 5.19 28.85
CA THR A 54 5.94 5.70 27.96
C THR A 54 5.31 4.55 27.19
N VAL A 55 4.00 4.41 27.34
CA VAL A 55 3.18 3.56 26.46
C VAL A 55 2.81 4.36 25.24
N PHE A 56 2.83 3.74 24.08
CA PHE A 56 2.25 4.28 22.85
C PHE A 56 1.31 3.26 22.21
N ALA A 57 0.26 3.77 21.62
CA ALA A 57 -0.67 2.96 20.83
C ALA A 57 -1.08 3.75 19.58
N GLN A 58 -1.28 3.02 18.48
CA GLN A 58 -1.62 3.60 17.20
C GLN A 58 -2.59 2.69 16.45
N ALA A 59 -3.52 3.31 15.74
CA ALA A 59 -4.37 2.63 14.76
C ALA A 59 -4.29 3.40 13.43
N ASN A 60 -4.27 2.67 12.34
CA ASN A 60 -4.28 3.23 10.99
C ASN A 60 -5.34 2.55 10.13
N TYR A 61 -5.91 3.30 9.22
CA TYR A 61 -6.81 2.82 8.18
C TYR A 61 -6.49 3.54 6.88
N THR A 62 -6.42 2.78 5.80
CA THR A 62 -6.20 3.29 4.45
C THR A 62 -7.21 2.64 3.53
N ASP A 63 -7.82 3.46 2.69
CA ASP A 63 -8.73 3.05 1.64
C ASP A 63 -8.31 3.78 0.37
N GLY A 64 -8.14 3.04 -0.70
CA GLY A 64 -7.68 3.57 -1.98
C GLY A 64 -8.27 2.78 -3.15
N GLN A 65 -8.55 3.49 -4.21
CA GLN A 65 -9.06 2.92 -5.45
C GLN A 65 -8.30 3.51 -6.64
N THR A 66 -8.28 2.81 -7.74
CA THR A 66 -7.83 3.41 -9.00
C THR A 66 -8.87 4.41 -9.45
N SER A 67 -8.45 5.64 -9.76
CA SER A 67 -9.35 6.72 -10.18
C SER A 67 -9.93 6.50 -11.57
N SER A 68 -9.43 5.52 -12.30
CA SER A 68 -9.95 5.10 -13.60
C SER A 68 -9.34 3.77 -14.06
N ASP A 69 -9.90 3.25 -15.12
CA ASP A 69 -9.54 1.96 -15.72
C ASP A 69 -8.07 1.89 -16.13
N VAL A 70 -7.33 0.97 -15.53
CA VAL A 70 -6.01 0.60 -16.03
C VAL A 70 -6.17 -0.19 -17.32
N VAL A 71 -5.89 0.42 -18.45
CA VAL A 71 -5.98 -0.24 -19.75
C VAL A 71 -4.69 -0.99 -20.04
N VAL A 72 -4.72 -2.31 -19.97
CA VAL A 72 -3.63 -3.17 -20.43
C VAL A 72 -3.86 -3.47 -21.92
N LYS A 73 -3.06 -2.90 -22.78
CA LYS A 73 -3.08 -3.21 -24.22
C LYS A 73 -2.11 -4.35 -24.49
N LEU A 74 -2.64 -5.52 -24.74
CA LEU A 74 -1.86 -6.66 -25.23
C LEU A 74 -1.91 -6.63 -26.76
N THR A 75 -0.79 -6.25 -27.38
CA THR A 75 -0.66 -6.27 -28.83
C THR A 75 -0.13 -7.64 -29.25
N SER A 76 -1.01 -8.51 -29.70
CA SER A 76 -0.63 -9.77 -30.31
C SER A 76 -1.41 -9.91 -31.62
N GLY A 77 -0.72 -9.70 -32.73
CA GLY A 77 -1.32 -9.79 -34.07
C GLY A 77 -2.32 -8.67 -34.41
N SER A 78 -3.30 -8.97 -35.24
CA SER A 78 -4.29 -8.02 -35.80
C SER A 78 -5.36 -7.50 -34.83
N SER A 79 -5.39 -7.95 -33.60
CA SER A 79 -6.39 -7.56 -32.59
C SER A 79 -5.70 -7.12 -31.31
N THR A 80 -6.03 -5.94 -30.84
CA THR A 80 -5.55 -5.40 -29.56
C THR A 80 -6.71 -5.44 -28.56
N PRO A 81 -6.87 -6.50 -27.76
CA PRO A 81 -7.87 -6.49 -26.71
C PRO A 81 -7.45 -5.46 -25.66
N SER A 82 -8.33 -4.53 -25.31
CA SER A 82 -8.16 -3.68 -24.15
C SER A 82 -8.73 -4.39 -22.93
N VAL A 83 -7.95 -4.50 -21.88
CA VAL A 83 -8.37 -5.00 -20.58
C VAL A 83 -8.40 -3.81 -19.62
N ASN A 84 -9.55 -3.53 -19.06
CA ASN A 84 -9.69 -2.55 -17.99
C ASN A 84 -9.57 -3.28 -16.66
N VAL A 85 -8.72 -2.78 -15.77
CA VAL A 85 -8.51 -3.35 -14.45
C VAL A 85 -8.80 -2.28 -13.41
N ASP A 86 -9.85 -2.50 -12.63
CA ASP A 86 -10.16 -1.71 -11.45
C ASP A 86 -9.51 -2.38 -10.23
N ALA A 87 -8.93 -1.60 -9.34
CA ALA A 87 -8.36 -2.09 -8.10
C ALA A 87 -8.83 -1.25 -6.91
N ASP A 88 -9.39 -1.93 -5.91
CA ASP A 88 -9.76 -1.36 -4.62
C ASP A 88 -8.83 -1.93 -3.55
N ILE A 89 -8.21 -1.06 -2.77
CA ILE A 89 -7.24 -1.43 -1.74
C ILE A 89 -7.73 -0.90 -0.39
N THR A 90 -7.91 -1.81 0.56
CA THR A 90 -8.23 -1.45 1.94
C THR A 90 -7.16 -2.01 2.85
N ARG A 91 -6.64 -1.21 3.77
CA ARG A 91 -5.66 -1.64 4.76
C ARG A 91 -5.97 -1.03 6.11
N TRP A 92 -5.87 -1.85 7.16
CA TRP A 92 -5.95 -1.36 8.53
C TRP A 92 -4.85 -1.99 9.37
N GLY A 93 -4.50 -1.32 10.46
CA GLY A 93 -3.50 -1.84 11.37
C GLY A 93 -3.60 -1.21 12.74
N VAL A 94 -3.05 -1.92 13.71
CA VAL A 94 -2.89 -1.46 15.07
C VAL A 94 -1.48 -1.76 15.56
N ALA A 95 -0.95 -0.88 16.39
CA ALA A 95 0.34 -1.10 17.04
C ALA A 95 0.27 -0.58 18.48
N ALA A 96 0.97 -1.24 19.37
CA ALA A 96 1.17 -0.77 20.72
C ALA A 96 2.59 -1.12 21.18
N GLY A 97 3.13 -0.31 22.08
CA GLY A 97 4.46 -0.54 22.60
C GLY A 97 4.73 0.25 23.86
N TYR A 98 5.90 -0.02 24.42
CA TYR A 98 6.35 0.60 25.64
C TYR A 98 7.84 0.93 25.53
N SER A 99 8.22 2.11 25.96
CA SER A 99 9.62 2.53 26.07
C SER A 99 9.94 2.87 27.51
N TYR A 100 11.09 2.40 28.01
CA TYR A 100 11.56 2.65 29.36
C TYR A 100 12.96 3.29 29.33
N PRO A 101 13.12 4.48 29.91
CA PRO A 101 14.42 5.14 29.98
C PRO A 101 15.25 4.56 31.14
N PHE A 102 16.41 3.98 30.87
CA PHE A 102 17.39 3.61 31.88
C PHE A 102 18.24 4.78 32.32
N SER A 103 18.49 5.73 31.42
CA SER A 103 19.25 6.95 31.69
C SER A 103 18.84 8.05 30.68
N LYS A 104 19.42 9.23 30.82
CA LYS A 104 19.22 10.34 29.85
C LYS A 104 19.67 10.00 28.43
N ARG A 105 20.48 8.97 28.27
CA ARG A 105 21.07 8.56 26.97
C ARG A 105 20.71 7.15 26.55
N THR A 106 20.00 6.40 27.40
CA THR A 106 19.71 4.98 27.12
C THR A 106 18.27 4.66 27.42
N TYR A 107 17.56 4.09 26.46
CA TYR A 107 16.23 3.53 26.68
C TYR A 107 16.07 2.19 25.94
N VAL A 108 15.21 1.37 26.45
CA VAL A 108 14.72 0.16 25.77
C VAL A 108 13.30 0.40 25.32
N TYR A 109 12.92 -0.30 24.26
CA TYR A 109 11.54 -0.29 23.78
C TYR A 109 11.14 -1.68 23.34
N THR A 110 9.85 -1.93 23.44
CA THR A 110 9.21 -3.10 22.84
C THR A 110 7.93 -2.65 22.15
N TYR A 111 7.56 -3.33 21.08
CA TYR A 111 6.31 -3.08 20.40
C TYR A 111 5.76 -4.35 19.77
N ALA A 112 4.45 -4.35 19.56
CA ALA A 112 3.76 -5.32 18.74
C ALA A 112 2.86 -4.56 17.76
N ALA A 113 2.77 -5.04 16.54
CA ALA A 113 1.93 -4.49 15.50
C ALA A 113 1.20 -5.60 14.74
N TYR A 114 0.01 -5.29 14.27
CA TYR A 114 -0.77 -6.14 13.38
C TYR A 114 -1.35 -5.29 12.24
N ASN A 115 -1.19 -5.79 11.04
CA ASN A 115 -1.74 -5.16 9.85
C ASN A 115 -2.48 -6.20 9.02
N GLU A 116 -3.61 -5.80 8.44
CA GLU A 116 -4.36 -6.57 7.47
C GLU A 116 -4.65 -5.70 6.25
N GLY A 117 -4.34 -6.24 5.07
CA GLY A 117 -4.61 -5.63 3.79
C GLY A 117 -5.54 -6.50 2.95
N LYS A 118 -6.36 -5.85 2.14
CA LYS A 118 -7.21 -6.46 1.13
C LYS A 118 -7.08 -5.65 -0.15
N ALA A 119 -6.89 -6.37 -1.26
CA ALA A 119 -6.96 -5.79 -2.60
C ALA A 119 -7.96 -6.58 -3.42
N ASP A 120 -9.00 -5.92 -3.88
CA ASP A 120 -9.98 -6.46 -4.81
C ASP A 120 -9.64 -5.95 -6.22
N LEU A 121 -9.46 -6.89 -7.14
CA LEU A 121 -9.11 -6.62 -8.52
C LEU A 121 -10.25 -7.08 -9.41
N THR A 122 -10.72 -6.23 -10.31
CA THR A 122 -11.73 -6.57 -11.31
C THR A 122 -11.18 -6.28 -12.69
N ALA A 123 -11.05 -7.33 -13.50
CA ALA A 123 -10.62 -7.23 -14.90
C ALA A 123 -11.83 -7.34 -15.83
N LYS A 124 -12.02 -6.33 -16.67
CA LYS A 124 -13.08 -6.26 -17.67
C LYS A 124 -12.48 -6.42 -19.07
N LEU A 125 -12.86 -7.44 -19.76
CA LEU A 125 -12.44 -7.73 -21.14
C LEU A 125 -13.62 -7.53 -22.08
N ALA A 126 -13.42 -6.74 -23.14
CA ALA A 126 -14.48 -6.49 -24.12
C ALA A 126 -15.06 -7.80 -24.69
N GLY A 127 -16.38 -8.03 -24.50
CA GLY A 127 -17.08 -9.21 -25.00
C GLY A 127 -16.93 -10.48 -24.15
N LYS A 128 -16.37 -10.39 -22.94
CA LYS A 128 -16.27 -11.50 -21.97
C LYS A 128 -16.86 -11.10 -20.62
N PRO A 129 -17.29 -12.07 -19.80
CA PRO A 129 -17.72 -11.78 -18.43
C PRO A 129 -16.56 -11.25 -17.60
N ASP A 130 -16.85 -10.33 -16.69
CA ASP A 130 -15.88 -9.75 -15.77
C ASP A 130 -15.25 -10.84 -14.89
N THR A 131 -13.95 -10.72 -14.68
CA THR A 131 -13.21 -11.62 -13.81
C THR A 131 -12.73 -10.82 -12.60
N SER A 132 -13.12 -11.25 -11.40
CA SER A 132 -12.70 -10.63 -10.16
C SER A 132 -11.81 -11.55 -9.34
N GLY A 133 -10.84 -10.98 -8.65
CA GLY A 133 -9.96 -11.65 -7.72
C GLY A 133 -9.75 -10.81 -6.46
N SER A 134 -9.56 -11.45 -5.32
CA SER A 134 -9.28 -10.79 -4.06
C SER A 134 -7.99 -11.35 -3.47
N LEU A 135 -7.09 -10.46 -3.10
CA LEU A 135 -5.86 -10.76 -2.39
C LEU A 135 -6.00 -10.23 -0.96
N LYS A 136 -5.56 -11.03 0.01
CA LYS A 136 -5.51 -10.62 1.42
C LYS A 136 -4.13 -10.90 1.97
N ASP A 137 -3.57 -9.94 2.70
CA ASP A 137 -2.35 -10.10 3.46
C ASP A 137 -2.61 -9.81 4.94
N LYS A 138 -1.88 -10.52 5.80
CA LYS A 138 -1.91 -10.34 7.25
C LYS A 138 -0.48 -10.41 7.76
N VAL A 139 -0.08 -9.37 8.50
CA VAL A 139 1.28 -9.26 9.03
C VAL A 139 1.21 -8.96 10.50
N GLY A 140 1.78 -9.84 11.32
CA GLY A 140 2.05 -9.60 12.72
C GLY A 140 3.54 -9.31 12.91
N GLU A 141 3.87 -8.31 13.70
CA GLU A 141 5.24 -7.90 13.98
C GLU A 141 5.44 -7.71 15.48
N PHE A 142 6.60 -8.11 15.98
CA PHE A 142 7.04 -7.85 17.34
C PHE A 142 8.50 -7.37 17.29
N GLY A 143 8.80 -6.33 18.05
CA GLY A 143 10.14 -5.79 18.15
C GLY A 143 10.56 -5.47 19.57
N LEU A 144 11.85 -5.62 19.82
CA LEU A 144 12.54 -5.23 21.06
C LEU A 144 13.83 -4.52 20.63
N GLY A 145 14.13 -3.39 21.25
CA GLY A 145 15.35 -2.67 20.96
C GLY A 145 15.87 -1.86 22.12
N LEU A 146 17.16 -1.54 22.04
CA LEU A 146 17.86 -0.65 22.94
C LEU A 146 18.48 0.49 22.12
N VAL A 147 18.29 1.71 22.59
CA VAL A 147 18.88 2.91 21.98
C VAL A 147 19.82 3.55 22.99
N HIS A 148 21.04 3.83 22.55
CA HIS A 148 22.05 4.57 23.31
C HIS A 148 22.59 5.72 22.47
N SER A 149 22.57 6.93 23.05
CA SER A 149 23.11 8.14 22.41
C SER A 149 24.47 8.48 23.04
N PHE A 150 25.45 8.73 22.22
CA PHE A 150 26.83 9.11 22.63
C PHE A 150 26.95 10.60 22.82
#